data_f1e78ef860dd7d68820458b09d1c78d1
#
_entry.id   f1e78ef860dd7d68820458b09d1c78d1
#
_cell.length_a   1.000
_cell.length_b   1.000
_cell.length_c   1.000
_cell.angle_alpha   90.00
_cell.angle_beta   90.00
_cell.angle_gamma   90.00
#
_symmetry.space_group_name_H-M   'P 1'
#
loop_
_entity.id
_entity.type
_entity.pdbx_description
1 polymer ?
#
loop_
_entity_poly.entity_id
_entity_poly.type
_entity_poly.pdbx_seq_one_letter_code
_entity_poly.pdbx_strand_id
1 'polypeptide(L)'
;MATRALWPPWRRDRSTELKPAPQPAAAPTERAGEDGELRARREEIARMEERALREADSIEVRKGELDRRVQALEDRERNLVHEAEELKQAKRVQRRELERLSGLSAAQAKQMLVAEVEQEARQQAGLRLAQIEEETRAEAERRARNILAVAMQRLAAKHASESTTRLVELPSDEMKGRIIGRDGRNIRALEKLTGVDVIIDETPSAVVLSSFDGVRREVARITLERLIADGRIHPALIEETYEHVRDEVDATIAEEGAKAALEARVNGLDPALTKLLGELRFRTSYGQNVLDHLVECSHLAGLMAEELGASVETARRAALLHDIGKAVSHEVEGPHALVGARIARRHGESEAVAHAMEAHHGEVEPRTVEAVIVQAADAVSGARPGARGDALEQYVARLRDLEEIAMRHQGVERVFAMRAGREVRVVVDP
;
A
#
# COMPACT_ATOMS: atom_id res chain seq x y z
N MET A 1 13.83 -3.13 47.99
CA MET A 1 14.21 -1.72 48.06
C MET A 1 13.25 -1.02 48.97
N ALA A 2 13.79 -0.51 50.08
CA ALA A 2 13.08 0.04 51.20
C ALA A 2 12.75 1.51 50.97
N THR A 3 11.54 1.92 51.34
CA THR A 3 11.25 3.33 51.65
C THR A 3 10.69 3.42 53.06
N ARG A 4 11.59 3.92 53.89
CA ARG A 4 11.29 4.36 55.25
C ARG A 4 10.42 5.64 55.21
N ALA A 5 9.33 5.67 55.94
CA ALA A 5 8.71 6.91 56.34
C ALA A 5 9.14 7.26 57.75
N LEU A 6 9.74 8.43 57.91
CA LEU A 6 10.22 9.04 59.13
C LEU A 6 9.09 9.80 59.83
N TRP A 7 8.93 9.57 61.10
CA TRP A 7 8.15 10.41 61.99
C TRP A 7 9.10 11.10 62.95
N PRO A 8 8.99 12.42 63.20
CA PRO A 8 9.83 13.12 64.18
C PRO A 8 9.15 13.18 65.55
N PRO A 9 9.97 13.20 66.64
CA PRO A 9 9.48 13.23 68.01
C PRO A 9 9.30 14.66 68.52
N TRP A 10 8.22 14.93 69.24
CA TRP A 10 8.05 16.17 70.03
C TRP A 10 8.18 15.87 71.51
N ARG A 11 9.39 16.13 72.05
CA ARG A 11 9.57 16.48 73.46
C ARG A 11 9.76 17.99 73.56
N ARG A 12 9.01 18.65 74.43
CA ARG A 12 9.51 19.86 75.12
C ARG A 12 8.91 19.98 76.50
N ASP A 13 9.75 19.72 77.42
CA ASP A 13 9.74 20.13 78.81
C ASP A 13 9.99 21.63 78.86
N ARG A 14 9.22 22.33 79.66
CA ARG A 14 9.62 23.62 80.27
C ARG A 14 8.72 23.91 81.50
N SER A 15 9.31 23.60 82.62
CA SER A 15 9.03 24.27 83.91
C SER A 15 9.46 25.76 83.84
N THR A 16 8.64 26.63 84.24
CA THR A 16 9.07 27.98 84.59
C THR A 16 8.26 28.42 85.79
N GLU A 17 9.01 28.77 86.85
CA GLU A 17 8.64 29.29 88.17
C GLU A 17 7.93 30.62 88.04
N LEU A 18 6.97 30.81 88.97
CA LEU A 18 6.31 32.09 89.26
C LEU A 18 7.00 32.81 90.42
N LYS A 19 7.28 34.07 90.30
CA LYS A 19 7.60 35.00 91.34
C LYS A 19 6.46 35.98 91.59
N PRO A 20 6.31 36.46 92.81
CA PRO A 20 5.07 37.06 93.27
C PRO A 20 5.02 38.60 93.15
N ALA A 21 3.80 39.07 93.37
CA ALA A 21 3.34 40.42 93.20
C ALA A 21 3.81 41.50 94.16
N PRO A 22 3.47 42.75 93.96
CA PRO A 22 3.06 43.59 95.09
C PRO A 22 1.65 44.23 94.92
N GLN A 23 1.00 44.34 96.06
CA GLN A 23 -0.09 45.27 96.29
C GLN A 23 0.42 46.69 96.44
N PRO A 24 -0.32 47.82 96.38
CA PRO A 24 -1.49 48.07 97.19
C PRO A 24 -2.60 49.08 96.70
N ALA A 25 -3.47 49.30 97.58
CA ALA A 25 -4.27 50.49 98.00
C ALA A 25 -5.64 50.72 97.34
N ALA A 26 -6.48 50.91 98.34
CA ALA A 26 -7.94 51.09 98.36
C ALA A 26 -8.43 52.46 97.93
N ALA A 27 -9.69 52.48 97.44
CA ALA A 27 -10.75 53.35 97.94
C ALA A 27 -12.04 53.18 97.13
N PRO A 28 -13.14 53.57 97.61
CA PRO A 28 -14.31 52.72 97.69
C PRO A 28 -15.51 53.22 96.86
N THR A 29 -16.57 52.43 96.91
CA THR A 29 -17.93 52.69 96.40
C THR A 29 -18.22 52.27 94.93
N GLU A 30 -18.55 50.98 94.82
CA GLU A 30 -19.55 50.44 93.88
C GLU A 30 -19.91 48.99 94.26
N ARG A 31 -20.22 48.80 95.56
CA ARG A 31 -20.41 47.45 96.15
C ARG A 31 -21.71 46.72 95.81
N ALA A 32 -22.62 47.25 94.97
CA ALA A 32 -23.87 46.56 94.64
C ALA A 32 -23.88 45.95 93.17
N GLY A 33 -23.04 46.46 92.23
CA GLY A 33 -22.92 45.92 90.88
C GLY A 33 -21.88 44.79 90.78
N GLU A 34 -20.78 44.93 91.51
CA GLU A 34 -19.64 43.94 91.47
C GLU A 34 -20.03 42.60 92.12
N ASP A 35 -20.92 42.55 93.12
CA ASP A 35 -21.38 41.31 93.75
C ASP A 35 -22.27 40.49 92.77
N GLY A 36 -23.03 41.13 91.86
CA GLY A 36 -23.84 40.49 90.83
C GLY A 36 -22.99 39.88 89.72
N GLU A 37 -22.00 40.62 89.21
CA GLU A 37 -21.07 40.15 88.23
C GLU A 37 -20.16 39.03 88.76
N LEU A 38 -19.71 39.14 89.99
CA LEU A 38 -18.93 38.09 90.63
C LEU A 38 -19.74 36.81 90.88
N ARG A 39 -21.02 36.89 91.17
CA ARG A 39 -21.90 35.73 91.26
C ARG A 39 -22.15 35.10 89.90
N ALA A 40 -22.39 35.87 88.82
CA ALA A 40 -22.58 35.40 87.50
C ALA A 40 -21.29 34.72 86.95
N ARG A 41 -20.12 35.30 87.21
CA ARG A 41 -18.83 34.71 86.85
C ARG A 41 -18.51 33.41 87.60
N ARG A 42 -18.88 33.33 88.89
CA ARG A 42 -18.74 32.08 89.68
C ARG A 42 -19.69 30.99 89.15
N GLU A 43 -20.91 31.33 88.77
CA GLU A 43 -21.82 30.36 88.14
C GLU A 43 -21.35 29.92 86.76
N GLU A 44 -20.74 30.80 85.98
CA GLU A 44 -20.16 30.47 84.70
C GLU A 44 -18.91 29.55 84.83
N ILE A 45 -18.07 29.86 85.81
CA ILE A 45 -16.94 29.01 86.17
C ILE A 45 -17.41 27.63 86.62
N ALA A 46 -18.39 27.58 87.52
CA ALA A 46 -18.94 26.30 87.97
C ALA A 46 -19.55 25.45 86.83
N ARG A 47 -20.23 26.12 85.88
CA ARG A 47 -20.72 25.42 84.66
C ARG A 47 -19.61 24.96 83.76
N MET A 48 -18.49 25.70 83.62
CA MET A 48 -17.33 25.31 82.87
C MET A 48 -16.59 24.15 83.55
N GLU A 49 -16.45 24.20 84.88
CA GLU A 49 -15.86 23.11 85.68
C GLU A 49 -16.69 21.81 85.55
N GLU A 50 -18.00 21.89 85.60
CA GLU A 50 -18.89 20.77 85.43
C GLU A 50 -18.80 20.17 84.01
N ARG A 51 -18.69 21.05 82.98
CA ARG A 51 -18.46 20.56 81.59
C ARG A 51 -17.11 19.90 81.44
N ALA A 52 -16.05 20.52 82.00
CA ALA A 52 -14.67 19.94 81.90
C ALA A 52 -14.62 18.62 82.68
N LEU A 53 -15.31 18.46 83.83
CA LEU A 53 -15.43 17.16 84.52
C LEU A 53 -16.15 16.11 83.65
N ARG A 54 -17.25 16.45 83.01
CA ARG A 54 -18.00 15.55 82.13
C ARG A 54 -17.18 15.18 80.90
N GLU A 55 -16.40 16.12 80.33
CA GLU A 55 -15.50 15.85 79.26
C GLU A 55 -14.33 14.92 79.67
N ALA A 56 -13.75 15.15 80.84
CA ALA A 56 -12.70 14.30 81.38
C ALA A 56 -13.22 12.87 81.61
N ASP A 57 -14.40 12.68 82.16
CA ASP A 57 -15.04 11.38 82.34
C ASP A 57 -15.30 10.70 81.01
N SER A 58 -15.76 11.47 79.98
CA SER A 58 -15.95 10.94 78.60
C SER A 58 -14.64 10.51 77.95
N ILE A 59 -13.55 11.26 78.17
CA ILE A 59 -12.25 10.94 77.69
C ILE A 59 -11.70 9.64 78.33
N GLU A 60 -11.89 9.50 79.67
CA GLU A 60 -11.43 8.30 80.36
C GLU A 60 -12.21 7.06 79.92
N VAL A 61 -13.51 7.16 79.68
CA VAL A 61 -14.31 6.05 79.08
C VAL A 61 -13.81 5.69 77.68
N ARG A 62 -13.58 6.70 76.82
CA ARG A 62 -13.06 6.46 75.45
C ARG A 62 -11.64 5.85 75.47
N LYS A 63 -10.80 6.30 76.37
CA LYS A 63 -9.47 5.74 76.55
C LYS A 63 -9.55 4.26 76.95
N GLY A 64 -10.44 3.92 77.94
CA GLY A 64 -10.65 2.53 78.30
C GLY A 64 -11.19 1.65 77.14
N GLU A 65 -12.05 2.25 76.29
CA GLU A 65 -12.47 1.54 75.03
C GLU A 65 -11.36 1.34 74.03
N LEU A 66 -10.52 2.37 73.83
CA LEU A 66 -9.37 2.29 72.94
C LEU A 66 -8.33 1.26 73.40
N ASP A 67 -8.03 1.26 74.70
CA ASP A 67 -7.10 0.27 75.31
C ASP A 67 -7.60 -1.16 75.10
N ARG A 68 -8.94 -1.40 75.30
CA ARG A 68 -9.54 -2.73 74.99
C ARG A 68 -9.45 -3.09 73.52
N ARG A 69 -9.64 -2.11 72.61
CA ARG A 69 -9.51 -2.35 71.16
C ARG A 69 -8.05 -2.67 70.75
N VAL A 70 -7.11 -1.91 71.31
CA VAL A 70 -5.68 -2.19 71.06
C VAL A 70 -5.33 -3.61 71.51
N GLN A 71 -5.72 -3.99 72.74
CA GLN A 71 -5.50 -5.32 73.26
C GLN A 71 -6.12 -6.42 72.38
N ALA A 72 -7.37 -6.21 71.96
CA ALA A 72 -8.06 -7.16 71.06
C ALA A 72 -7.38 -7.28 69.68
N LEU A 73 -6.82 -6.15 69.15
CA LEU A 73 -6.03 -6.20 67.90
C LEU A 73 -4.71 -6.92 68.06
N GLU A 74 -3.99 -6.71 69.14
CA GLU A 74 -2.75 -7.42 69.45
C GLU A 74 -2.99 -8.93 69.64
N ASP A 75 -4.08 -9.33 70.28
CA ASP A 75 -4.46 -10.71 70.41
C ASP A 75 -4.80 -11.33 69.04
N ARG A 76 -5.50 -10.60 68.21
CA ARG A 76 -5.84 -11.04 66.87
C ARG A 76 -4.61 -11.16 65.96
N GLU A 77 -3.70 -10.21 66.07
CA GLU A 77 -2.43 -10.27 65.35
C GLU A 77 -1.61 -11.51 65.73
N ARG A 78 -1.50 -11.80 67.04
CA ARG A 78 -0.83 -13.01 67.52
C ARG A 78 -1.49 -14.29 67.00
N ASN A 79 -2.82 -14.34 67.00
CA ASN A 79 -3.55 -15.51 66.47
C ASN A 79 -3.34 -15.68 64.96
N LEU A 80 -3.37 -14.56 64.16
CA LEU A 80 -3.12 -14.61 62.73
C LEU A 80 -1.68 -15.07 62.41
N VAL A 81 -0.69 -14.62 63.17
CA VAL A 81 0.70 -15.09 63.03
C VAL A 81 0.81 -16.57 63.31
N HIS A 82 0.13 -17.06 64.32
CA HIS A 82 0.10 -18.50 64.66
C HIS A 82 -0.59 -19.31 63.57
N GLU A 83 -1.75 -18.91 63.10
CA GLU A 83 -2.47 -19.56 62.01
C GLU A 83 -1.64 -19.56 60.70
N ALA A 84 -0.94 -18.47 60.41
CA ALA A 84 -0.08 -18.39 59.25
C ALA A 84 1.09 -19.36 59.31
N GLU A 85 1.70 -19.58 60.48
CA GLU A 85 2.79 -20.54 60.64
C GLU A 85 2.27 -21.99 60.62
N GLU A 86 1.10 -22.28 61.20
CA GLU A 86 0.44 -23.61 61.10
C GLU A 86 0.10 -23.93 59.63
N LEU A 87 -0.48 -22.95 58.89
CA LEU A 87 -0.78 -23.15 57.46
C LEU A 87 0.49 -23.40 56.63
N LYS A 88 1.56 -22.71 56.95
CA LYS A 88 2.86 -22.90 56.30
C LYS A 88 3.43 -24.31 56.58
N GLN A 89 3.30 -24.80 57.79
CA GLN A 89 3.70 -26.16 58.13
C GLN A 89 2.80 -27.21 57.46
N ALA A 90 1.50 -27.04 57.48
CA ALA A 90 0.56 -27.90 56.79
C ALA A 90 0.86 -28.01 55.29
N LYS A 91 1.12 -26.86 54.63
CA LYS A 91 1.54 -26.84 53.21
C LYS A 91 2.86 -27.56 52.96
N ARG A 92 3.81 -27.46 53.89
CA ARG A 92 5.10 -28.22 53.77
C ARG A 92 4.88 -29.73 53.90
N VAL A 93 4.05 -30.18 54.82
CA VAL A 93 3.71 -31.60 54.99
C VAL A 93 2.98 -32.12 53.75
N GLN A 94 1.95 -31.40 53.30
CA GLN A 94 1.21 -31.75 52.09
C GLN A 94 2.10 -31.82 50.85
N ARG A 95 3.01 -30.87 50.71
CA ARG A 95 3.97 -30.89 49.59
C ARG A 95 4.88 -32.10 49.62
N ARG A 96 5.42 -32.50 50.80
CA ARG A 96 6.26 -33.69 50.95
C ARG A 96 5.49 -34.96 50.63
N GLU A 97 4.23 -35.05 51.04
CA GLU A 97 3.39 -36.19 50.73
C GLU A 97 3.05 -36.28 49.24
N LEU A 98 2.78 -35.14 48.57
CA LEU A 98 2.61 -35.08 47.13
C LEU A 98 3.90 -35.48 46.39
N GLU A 99 5.07 -35.01 46.82
CA GLU A 99 6.36 -35.43 46.27
C GLU A 99 6.61 -36.95 46.43
N ARG A 100 6.23 -37.53 47.61
CA ARG A 100 6.31 -38.95 47.86
C ARG A 100 5.38 -39.79 46.99
N LEU A 101 4.13 -39.33 46.81
CA LEU A 101 3.12 -40.04 46.01
C LEU A 101 3.36 -39.92 44.50
N SER A 102 3.78 -38.75 44.02
CA SER A 102 4.03 -38.50 42.62
C SER A 102 5.38 -39.00 42.12
N GLY A 103 6.35 -39.27 43.01
CA GLY A 103 7.72 -39.58 42.64
C GLY A 103 8.50 -38.44 42.02
N LEU A 104 7.93 -37.20 42.02
CA LEU A 104 8.51 -36.00 41.42
C LEU A 104 8.82 -34.99 42.52
N SER A 105 9.99 -34.36 42.43
CA SER A 105 10.26 -33.17 43.25
C SER A 105 9.42 -31.98 42.77
N ALA A 106 9.18 -31.02 43.64
CA ALA A 106 8.46 -29.79 43.27
C ALA A 106 9.15 -29.01 42.13
N ALA A 107 10.47 -29.12 42.02
CA ALA A 107 11.24 -28.55 40.93
C ALA A 107 10.96 -29.24 39.57
N GLN A 108 10.94 -30.56 39.58
CA GLN A 108 10.60 -31.37 38.41
C GLN A 108 9.16 -31.15 37.95
N ALA A 109 8.19 -31.17 38.87
CA ALA A 109 6.80 -30.89 38.56
C ALA A 109 6.61 -29.49 37.96
N LYS A 110 7.29 -28.46 38.51
CA LYS A 110 7.31 -27.11 37.95
C LYS A 110 7.89 -27.09 36.55
N GLN A 111 8.99 -27.79 36.32
CA GLN A 111 9.65 -27.82 35.01
C GLN A 111 8.76 -28.51 33.95
N MET A 112 8.11 -29.63 34.32
CA MET A 112 7.14 -30.30 33.45
C MET A 112 5.96 -29.41 33.12
N LEU A 113 5.36 -28.73 34.10
CA LEU A 113 4.26 -27.81 33.89
C LEU A 113 4.64 -26.63 33.01
N VAL A 114 5.85 -26.05 33.22
CA VAL A 114 6.35 -24.97 32.37
C VAL A 114 6.53 -25.45 30.94
N ALA A 115 7.09 -26.65 30.73
CA ALA A 115 7.26 -27.23 29.39
C ALA A 115 5.91 -27.47 28.69
N GLU A 116 4.92 -27.97 29.44
CA GLU A 116 3.56 -28.20 28.92
C GLU A 116 2.88 -26.86 28.53
N VAL A 117 2.93 -25.87 29.40
CA VAL A 117 2.39 -24.52 29.13
C VAL A 117 3.11 -23.86 27.95
N GLU A 118 4.44 -24.00 27.85
CA GLU A 118 5.19 -23.51 26.68
C GLU A 118 4.76 -24.22 25.39
N GLN A 119 4.55 -25.52 25.43
CA GLN A 119 4.10 -26.27 24.26
C GLN A 119 2.69 -25.85 23.84
N GLU A 120 1.78 -25.73 24.80
CA GLU A 120 0.41 -25.28 24.55
C GLU A 120 0.39 -23.84 24.01
N ALA A 121 1.19 -22.92 24.61
CA ALA A 121 1.31 -21.54 24.15
C ALA A 121 1.88 -21.46 22.73
N ARG A 122 2.88 -22.27 22.39
CA ARG A 122 3.42 -22.35 21.02
C ARG A 122 2.39 -22.87 20.03
N GLN A 123 1.62 -23.89 20.41
CA GLN A 123 0.55 -24.41 19.55
C GLN A 123 -0.55 -23.37 19.32
N GLN A 124 -1.02 -22.71 20.38
CA GLN A 124 -2.02 -21.65 20.27
C GLN A 124 -1.51 -20.45 19.46
N ALA A 125 -0.25 -20.05 19.65
CA ALA A 125 0.38 -19.00 18.87
C ALA A 125 0.48 -19.38 17.39
N GLY A 126 0.84 -20.63 17.07
CA GLY A 126 0.88 -21.13 15.69
C GLY A 126 -0.49 -21.10 15.01
N LEU A 127 -1.54 -21.56 15.70
CA LEU A 127 -2.91 -21.51 15.18
C LEU A 127 -3.38 -20.06 14.97
N ARG A 128 -3.06 -19.17 15.90
CA ARG A 128 -3.40 -17.76 15.79
C ARG A 128 -2.68 -17.06 14.64
N LEU A 129 -1.40 -17.38 14.46
CA LEU A 129 -0.62 -16.85 13.33
C LEU A 129 -1.20 -17.30 11.98
N ALA A 130 -1.49 -18.60 11.84
CA ALA A 130 -2.11 -19.13 10.63
C ALA A 130 -3.48 -18.48 10.33
N GLN A 131 -4.27 -18.22 11.38
CA GLN A 131 -5.54 -17.52 11.24
C GLN A 131 -5.34 -16.06 10.76
N ILE A 132 -4.37 -15.34 11.35
CA ILE A 132 -4.04 -13.97 10.96
C ILE A 132 -3.54 -13.92 9.51
N GLU A 133 -2.70 -14.88 9.10
CA GLU A 133 -2.22 -14.98 7.71
C GLU A 133 -3.37 -15.20 6.73
N GLU A 134 -4.31 -16.08 7.05
CA GLU A 134 -5.47 -16.34 6.19
C GLU A 134 -6.42 -15.13 6.13
N GLU A 135 -6.72 -14.51 7.28
CA GLU A 135 -7.52 -13.28 7.33
C GLU A 135 -6.87 -12.14 6.54
N THR A 136 -5.53 -12.00 6.66
CA THR A 136 -4.76 -10.99 5.93
C THR A 136 -4.78 -11.24 4.43
N ARG A 137 -4.64 -12.50 3.99
CA ARG A 137 -4.73 -12.88 2.58
C ARG A 137 -6.11 -12.59 2.01
N ALA A 138 -7.17 -12.98 2.72
CA ALA A 138 -8.54 -12.74 2.29
C ALA A 138 -8.86 -11.23 2.21
N GLU A 139 -8.36 -10.43 3.14
CA GLU A 139 -8.50 -8.98 3.13
C GLU A 139 -7.73 -8.34 1.96
N ALA A 140 -6.48 -8.79 1.72
CA ALA A 140 -5.68 -8.32 0.60
C ALA A 140 -6.37 -8.63 -0.75
N GLU A 141 -6.92 -9.83 -0.93
CA GLU A 141 -7.69 -10.18 -2.13
C GLU A 141 -8.96 -9.33 -2.30
N ARG A 142 -9.67 -9.03 -1.20
CA ARG A 142 -10.86 -8.17 -1.25
C ARG A 142 -10.50 -6.74 -1.64
N ARG A 143 -9.41 -6.18 -1.08
CA ARG A 143 -8.90 -4.85 -1.44
C ARG A 143 -8.43 -4.78 -2.87
N ALA A 144 -7.69 -5.79 -3.33
CA ALA A 144 -7.27 -5.89 -4.73
C ALA A 144 -8.47 -5.90 -5.68
N ARG A 145 -9.51 -6.70 -5.41
CA ARG A 145 -10.76 -6.69 -6.21
C ARG A 145 -11.45 -5.33 -6.23
N ASN A 146 -11.48 -4.61 -5.11
CA ASN A 146 -12.08 -3.27 -5.05
C ASN A 146 -11.27 -2.24 -5.87
N ILE A 147 -9.94 -2.27 -5.78
CA ILE A 147 -9.06 -1.41 -6.57
C ILE A 147 -9.28 -1.68 -8.06
N LEU A 148 -9.32 -2.96 -8.46
CA LEU A 148 -9.60 -3.38 -9.83
C LEU A 148 -10.96 -2.88 -10.31
N ALA A 149 -12.01 -3.05 -9.51
CA ALA A 149 -13.36 -2.60 -9.87
C ALA A 149 -13.43 -1.08 -10.09
N VAL A 150 -12.79 -0.29 -9.20
CA VAL A 150 -12.73 1.18 -9.33
C VAL A 150 -11.90 1.60 -10.55
N ALA A 151 -10.77 0.92 -10.79
CA ALA A 151 -9.92 1.19 -11.95
C ALA A 151 -10.65 0.88 -13.26
N MET A 152 -11.29 -0.28 -13.36
CA MET A 152 -12.10 -0.70 -14.52
C MET A 152 -13.24 0.28 -14.80
N GLN A 153 -13.92 0.77 -13.77
CA GLN A 153 -15.00 1.74 -13.91
C GLN A 153 -14.52 3.09 -14.47
N ARG A 154 -13.31 3.53 -14.11
CA ARG A 154 -12.72 4.78 -14.59
C ARG A 154 -12.18 4.69 -16.02
N LEU A 155 -11.78 3.50 -16.46
CA LEU A 155 -11.03 3.27 -17.69
C LEU A 155 -11.86 2.66 -18.82
N ALA A 156 -13.12 2.38 -18.59
CA ALA A 156 -14.03 1.69 -19.55
C ALA A 156 -14.30 2.42 -20.87
N ALA A 157 -13.66 3.58 -21.16
CA ALA A 157 -14.08 4.50 -22.21
C ALA A 157 -13.21 4.52 -23.49
N LYS A 158 -12.11 3.77 -23.60
CA LYS A 158 -11.24 3.84 -24.79
C LYS A 158 -10.91 2.46 -25.37
N HIS A 159 -11.44 2.18 -26.56
CA HIS A 159 -11.05 1.04 -27.37
C HIS A 159 -10.21 1.52 -28.54
N ALA A 160 -9.04 0.96 -28.75
CA ALA A 160 -8.26 1.10 -29.97
C ALA A 160 -7.76 -0.26 -30.44
N SER A 161 -8.19 -0.64 -31.64
CA SER A 161 -7.64 -1.79 -32.35
C SER A 161 -6.55 -1.27 -33.30
N GLU A 162 -5.34 -1.84 -33.24
CA GLU A 162 -4.28 -1.45 -34.16
C GLU A 162 -3.52 -2.64 -34.75
N SER A 163 -3.20 -2.48 -36.03
CA SER A 163 -2.34 -3.38 -36.82
C SER A 163 -1.01 -2.69 -37.17
N THR A 164 0.00 -3.47 -37.59
CA THR A 164 1.26 -2.96 -38.12
C THR A 164 1.10 -2.26 -39.48
N THR A 165 -0.11 -2.27 -40.00
CA THR A 165 -0.48 -1.65 -41.27
C THR A 165 -1.50 -0.53 -41.02
N ARG A 166 -1.44 0.50 -41.86
CA ARG A 166 -2.42 1.62 -41.85
C ARG A 166 -2.99 1.74 -43.26
N LEU A 167 -4.33 1.74 -43.33
CA LEU A 167 -5.04 1.99 -44.57
C LEU A 167 -5.20 3.49 -44.76
N VAL A 168 -4.87 3.98 -45.95
CA VAL A 168 -5.13 5.37 -46.36
C VAL A 168 -6.17 5.34 -47.49
N GLU A 169 -7.31 5.98 -47.23
CA GLU A 169 -8.41 6.07 -48.21
C GLU A 169 -8.07 7.07 -49.32
N LEU A 170 -8.39 6.70 -50.53
CA LEU A 170 -8.19 7.53 -51.71
C LEU A 170 -9.54 8.06 -52.21
N PRO A 171 -9.59 9.30 -52.70
CA PRO A 171 -10.78 9.85 -53.32
C PRO A 171 -11.25 9.11 -54.59
N SER A 172 -10.32 8.48 -55.31
CA SER A 172 -10.57 7.64 -56.49
C SER A 172 -9.40 6.68 -56.75
N ASP A 173 -9.65 5.58 -57.47
CA ASP A 173 -8.60 4.66 -57.88
C ASP A 173 -7.54 5.28 -58.84
N GLU A 174 -7.89 6.34 -59.56
CA GLU A 174 -6.94 7.09 -60.37
C GLU A 174 -5.79 7.69 -59.57
N MET A 175 -6.01 7.94 -58.27
CA MET A 175 -5.00 8.46 -57.39
C MET A 175 -3.85 7.45 -57.18
N LYS A 176 -4.10 6.15 -57.28
CA LYS A 176 -3.06 5.12 -57.23
C LYS A 176 -1.99 5.34 -58.26
N GLY A 177 -2.39 5.65 -59.52
CA GLY A 177 -1.46 5.93 -60.58
C GLY A 177 -0.61 7.19 -60.34
N ARG A 178 -1.16 8.20 -59.67
CA ARG A 178 -0.41 9.42 -59.27
C ARG A 178 0.57 9.13 -58.15
N ILE A 179 0.18 8.31 -57.15
CA ILE A 179 1.05 7.88 -56.05
C ILE A 179 2.21 7.06 -56.60
N ILE A 180 1.97 6.13 -57.52
CA ILE A 180 3.04 5.37 -58.18
C ILE A 180 3.93 6.30 -58.98
N GLY A 181 3.34 7.16 -59.81
CA GLY A 181 4.04 8.03 -60.72
C GLY A 181 4.67 7.29 -61.88
N ARG A 182 5.20 8.06 -62.87
CA ARG A 182 5.86 7.47 -64.04
C ARG A 182 7.05 6.64 -63.59
N ASP A 183 7.11 5.37 -64.05
CA ASP A 183 8.14 4.40 -63.69
C ASP A 183 8.34 4.18 -62.20
N GLY A 184 7.29 4.40 -61.35
CA GLY A 184 7.33 4.23 -59.90
C GLY A 184 8.16 5.27 -59.15
N ARG A 185 8.43 6.45 -59.74
CA ARG A 185 9.35 7.44 -59.15
C ARG A 185 8.81 8.07 -57.86
N ASN A 186 7.49 8.26 -57.75
CA ASN A 186 6.88 8.93 -56.58
C ASN A 186 6.81 7.96 -55.43
N ILE A 187 6.36 6.72 -55.65
CA ILE A 187 6.29 5.70 -54.58
C ILE A 187 7.69 5.40 -54.04
N ARG A 188 8.69 5.23 -54.89
CA ARG A 188 10.07 5.03 -54.44
C ARG A 188 10.67 6.21 -53.69
N ALA A 189 10.28 7.43 -54.03
CA ALA A 189 10.68 8.63 -53.30
C ALA A 189 10.04 8.65 -51.89
N LEU A 190 8.74 8.33 -51.77
CA LEU A 190 8.02 8.25 -50.51
C LEU A 190 8.60 7.14 -49.61
N GLU A 191 8.77 5.92 -50.14
CA GLU A 191 9.35 4.79 -49.40
C GLU A 191 10.79 5.07 -48.94
N LYS A 192 11.61 5.68 -49.80
CA LYS A 192 12.99 6.01 -49.46
C LYS A 192 13.08 7.08 -48.35
N LEU A 193 12.22 8.08 -48.37
CA LEU A 193 12.20 9.16 -47.36
C LEU A 193 11.63 8.71 -46.05
N THR A 194 10.51 7.98 -46.06
CA THR A 194 9.79 7.56 -44.87
C THR A 194 10.32 6.28 -44.25
N GLY A 195 10.93 5.38 -45.04
CA GLY A 195 11.28 4.04 -44.63
C GLY A 195 10.05 3.16 -44.37
N VAL A 196 8.93 3.44 -45.03
CA VAL A 196 7.64 2.74 -44.91
C VAL A 196 7.32 2.10 -46.26
N ASP A 197 6.95 0.82 -46.25
CA ASP A 197 6.49 0.14 -47.47
C ASP A 197 5.08 0.62 -47.83
N VAL A 198 4.90 0.99 -49.11
CA VAL A 198 3.63 1.46 -49.67
C VAL A 198 3.03 0.37 -50.54
N ILE A 199 2.06 -0.36 -49.98
CA ILE A 199 1.43 -1.49 -50.66
C ILE A 199 0.20 -1.00 -51.40
N ILE A 200 0.23 -1.14 -52.75
CA ILE A 200 -0.87 -0.80 -53.62
C ILE A 200 -1.37 -2.13 -54.25
N ASP A 201 -2.48 -2.59 -53.74
CA ASP A 201 -3.14 -3.84 -54.15
C ASP A 201 -4.47 -3.57 -54.88
N GLU A 202 -5.29 -4.62 -55.05
CA GLU A 202 -6.61 -4.52 -55.69
C GLU A 202 -7.68 -3.92 -54.81
N THR A 203 -7.38 -3.57 -53.52
CA THR A 203 -8.34 -2.93 -52.59
C THR A 203 -8.82 -1.63 -53.20
N PRO A 204 -10.15 -1.45 -53.44
CA PRO A 204 -10.69 -0.26 -54.06
C PRO A 204 -10.39 1.01 -53.24
N SER A 205 -9.96 2.07 -53.91
CA SER A 205 -9.76 3.40 -53.32
C SER A 205 -8.96 3.42 -52.02
N ALA A 206 -7.94 2.58 -51.90
CA ALA A 206 -7.10 2.53 -50.70
C ALA A 206 -5.63 2.16 -51.04
N VAL A 207 -4.74 2.60 -50.14
CA VAL A 207 -3.33 2.23 -50.08
C VAL A 207 -2.97 1.80 -48.68
N VAL A 208 -2.18 0.76 -48.53
CA VAL A 208 -1.73 0.25 -47.23
C VAL A 208 -0.28 0.65 -46.98
N LEU A 209 -0.07 1.32 -45.85
CA LEU A 209 1.26 1.65 -45.32
C LEU A 209 1.69 0.59 -44.31
N SER A 210 2.88 0.00 -44.51
CA SER A 210 3.42 -1.05 -43.65
C SER A 210 4.77 -0.64 -43.06
N SER A 211 4.89 -0.63 -41.76
CA SER A 211 6.14 -0.43 -41.02
C SER A 211 6.04 -0.93 -39.60
N PHE A 212 7.14 -1.44 -39.07
CA PHE A 212 7.26 -1.74 -37.63
C PHE A 212 7.41 -0.49 -36.76
N ASP A 213 7.90 0.62 -37.35
CA ASP A 213 8.04 1.89 -36.69
C ASP A 213 6.74 2.69 -36.84
N GLY A 214 6.02 2.87 -35.71
CA GLY A 214 4.75 3.57 -35.64
C GLY A 214 4.88 5.06 -35.97
N VAL A 215 5.99 5.70 -35.60
CA VAL A 215 6.24 7.12 -35.87
C VAL A 215 6.44 7.35 -37.36
N ARG A 216 7.31 6.55 -38.00
CA ARG A 216 7.52 6.61 -39.47
C ARG A 216 6.23 6.34 -40.23
N ARG A 217 5.44 5.37 -39.77
CA ARG A 217 4.16 5.04 -40.43
C ARG A 217 3.15 6.23 -40.31
N GLU A 218 3.13 6.93 -39.19
CA GLU A 218 2.27 8.10 -39.02
C GLU A 218 2.74 9.29 -39.86
N VAL A 219 4.04 9.55 -39.91
CA VAL A 219 4.62 10.56 -40.81
C VAL A 219 4.29 10.26 -42.24
N ALA A 220 4.45 9.01 -42.69
CA ALA A 220 4.10 8.58 -44.04
C ALA A 220 2.61 8.75 -44.35
N ARG A 221 1.73 8.41 -43.39
CA ARG A 221 0.28 8.57 -43.52
C ARG A 221 -0.12 10.04 -43.74
N ILE A 222 0.32 10.93 -42.83
CA ILE A 222 -0.02 12.36 -42.93
C ILE A 222 0.57 12.98 -44.20
N THR A 223 1.81 12.60 -44.53
CA THR A 223 2.45 13.07 -45.78
C THR A 223 1.62 12.66 -47.00
N LEU A 224 1.23 11.39 -47.07
CA LEU A 224 0.42 10.90 -48.18
C LEU A 224 -0.94 11.55 -48.25
N GLU A 225 -1.65 11.73 -47.10
CA GLU A 225 -2.94 12.38 -47.04
C GLU A 225 -2.87 13.83 -47.55
N ARG A 226 -1.83 14.59 -47.17
CA ARG A 226 -1.61 15.96 -47.65
C ARG A 226 -1.35 16.02 -49.17
N LEU A 227 -0.53 15.11 -49.65
CA LEU A 227 -0.27 15.01 -51.11
C LEU A 227 -1.53 14.63 -51.88
N ILE A 228 -2.39 13.79 -51.34
CA ILE A 228 -3.69 13.44 -51.91
C ILE A 228 -4.61 14.64 -51.94
N ALA A 229 -4.67 15.40 -50.84
CA ALA A 229 -5.51 16.59 -50.71
C ALA A 229 -5.06 17.71 -51.68
N ASP A 230 -3.76 17.91 -51.86
CA ASP A 230 -3.19 18.87 -52.84
C ASP A 230 -3.41 18.39 -54.28
N GLY A 231 -3.45 17.09 -54.51
CA GLY A 231 -3.62 16.51 -55.84
C GLY A 231 -2.35 16.51 -56.71
N ARG A 232 -1.27 17.12 -56.28
CA ARG A 232 0.03 17.14 -56.95
C ARG A 232 1.00 16.22 -56.26
N ILE A 233 1.45 15.21 -56.94
CA ILE A 233 2.40 14.25 -56.40
C ILE A 233 3.63 14.14 -57.28
N HIS A 234 4.75 14.67 -56.80
CA HIS A 234 6.04 14.60 -57.43
C HIS A 234 7.18 14.60 -56.39
N PRO A 235 8.37 14.06 -56.68
CA PRO A 235 9.41 13.85 -55.68
C PRO A 235 9.77 15.07 -54.84
N ALA A 236 9.91 16.27 -55.42
CA ALA A 236 10.27 17.47 -54.69
C ALA A 236 9.15 17.91 -53.68
N LEU A 237 7.87 17.77 -54.04
CA LEU A 237 6.77 18.08 -53.16
C LEU A 237 6.64 17.00 -52.06
N ILE A 238 6.95 15.74 -52.37
CA ILE A 238 7.00 14.66 -51.38
C ILE A 238 8.03 14.97 -50.30
N GLU A 239 9.25 15.39 -50.71
CA GLU A 239 10.34 15.75 -49.78
C GLU A 239 9.95 16.95 -48.90
N GLU A 240 9.45 18.05 -49.50
CA GLU A 240 8.97 19.26 -48.78
C GLU A 240 7.87 18.91 -47.79
N THR A 241 6.87 18.14 -48.22
CA THR A 241 5.72 17.76 -47.33
C THR A 241 6.20 16.85 -46.23
N TYR A 242 7.10 15.90 -46.51
CA TYR A 242 7.66 15.01 -45.52
C TYR A 242 8.42 15.75 -44.40
N GLU A 243 9.29 16.72 -44.78
CA GLU A 243 10.02 17.50 -43.78
C GLU A 243 9.07 18.28 -42.84
N HIS A 244 8.07 18.95 -43.39
CA HIS A 244 7.07 19.65 -42.59
C HIS A 244 6.28 18.71 -41.66
N VAL A 245 5.83 17.58 -42.18
CA VAL A 245 5.06 16.59 -41.39
C VAL A 245 5.91 15.98 -40.30
N ARG A 246 7.18 15.67 -40.59
CA ARG A 246 8.11 15.15 -39.58
C ARG A 246 8.26 16.10 -38.41
N ASP A 247 8.47 17.40 -38.67
CA ASP A 247 8.64 18.41 -37.63
C ASP A 247 7.35 18.59 -36.81
N GLU A 248 6.16 18.50 -37.42
CA GLU A 248 4.87 18.54 -36.74
C GLU A 248 4.65 17.26 -35.85
N VAL A 249 4.99 16.10 -36.36
CA VAL A 249 4.88 14.85 -35.59
C VAL A 249 5.88 14.85 -34.42
N ASP A 250 7.10 15.37 -34.62
CA ASP A 250 8.07 15.55 -33.55
C ASP A 250 7.55 16.50 -32.44
N ALA A 251 6.88 17.59 -32.81
CA ALA A 251 6.21 18.48 -31.84
C ALA A 251 5.06 17.77 -31.11
N THR A 252 4.25 17.00 -31.83
CA THR A 252 3.17 16.20 -31.24
C THR A 252 3.69 15.16 -30.26
N ILE A 253 4.80 14.49 -30.58
CA ILE A 253 5.48 13.55 -29.70
C ILE A 253 5.87 14.23 -28.39
N ALA A 254 6.49 15.40 -28.45
CA ALA A 254 6.89 16.12 -27.26
C ALA A 254 5.67 16.53 -26.39
N GLU A 255 4.59 16.98 -27.04
CA GLU A 255 3.35 17.35 -26.36
C GLU A 255 2.66 16.14 -25.69
N GLU A 256 2.48 15.04 -26.41
CA GLU A 256 1.83 13.83 -25.88
C GLU A 256 2.66 13.20 -24.73
N GLY A 257 3.99 13.21 -24.82
CA GLY A 257 4.86 12.78 -23.72
C GLY A 257 4.72 13.65 -22.47
N ALA A 258 4.71 14.97 -22.62
CA ALA A 258 4.51 15.90 -21.51
C ALA A 258 3.12 15.75 -20.88
N LYS A 259 2.09 15.61 -21.72
CA LYS A 259 0.70 15.39 -21.28
C LYS A 259 0.55 14.08 -20.50
N ALA A 260 1.16 12.97 -20.97
CA ALA A 260 1.14 11.70 -20.28
C ALA A 260 1.84 11.78 -18.91
N ALA A 261 2.98 12.47 -18.82
CA ALA A 261 3.68 12.68 -17.55
C ALA A 261 2.82 13.49 -16.56
N LEU A 262 2.15 14.55 -17.04
CA LEU A 262 1.24 15.36 -16.22
C LEU A 262 0.03 14.55 -15.74
N GLU A 263 -0.62 13.77 -16.61
CA GLU A 263 -1.77 12.94 -16.30
C GLU A 263 -1.38 11.86 -15.27
N ALA A 264 -0.23 11.23 -15.43
CA ALA A 264 0.33 10.26 -14.48
C ALA A 264 0.80 10.91 -13.16
N ARG A 265 0.82 12.25 -13.06
CA ARG A 265 1.35 13.02 -11.93
C ARG A 265 2.84 12.72 -11.65
N VAL A 266 3.61 12.54 -12.70
CA VAL A 266 5.05 12.33 -12.66
C VAL A 266 5.75 13.61 -13.13
N ASN A 267 6.45 14.28 -12.23
CA ASN A 267 7.12 15.54 -12.52
C ASN A 267 8.63 15.35 -12.73
N GLY A 268 9.26 16.27 -13.46
CA GLY A 268 10.72 16.33 -13.59
C GLY A 268 11.34 15.14 -14.35
N LEU A 269 10.65 14.63 -15.39
CA LEU A 269 11.25 13.69 -16.33
C LEU A 269 12.27 14.42 -17.20
N ASP A 270 13.35 13.71 -17.53
CA ASP A 270 14.31 14.18 -18.53
C ASP A 270 13.61 14.38 -19.88
N PRO A 271 13.93 15.45 -20.64
CA PRO A 271 13.31 15.74 -21.94
C PRO A 271 13.43 14.58 -22.93
N ALA A 272 14.52 13.82 -22.90
CA ALA A 272 14.70 12.64 -23.78
C ALA A 272 13.76 11.50 -23.38
N LEU A 273 13.54 11.27 -22.08
CA LEU A 273 12.54 10.29 -21.62
C LEU A 273 11.13 10.72 -21.96
N THR A 274 10.83 12.03 -21.85
CA THR A 274 9.53 12.58 -22.24
C THR A 274 9.27 12.39 -23.74
N LYS A 275 10.29 12.59 -24.60
CA LYS A 275 10.18 12.34 -26.04
C LYS A 275 9.92 10.87 -26.33
N LEU A 276 10.72 9.95 -25.77
CA LEU A 276 10.53 8.50 -25.93
C LEU A 276 9.14 8.04 -25.43
N LEU A 277 8.64 8.64 -24.35
CA LEU A 277 7.30 8.39 -23.85
C LEU A 277 6.24 8.79 -24.90
N GLY A 278 6.39 9.96 -25.51
CA GLY A 278 5.49 10.46 -26.55
C GLY A 278 5.49 9.60 -27.83
N GLU A 279 6.64 9.01 -28.22
CA GLU A 279 6.74 8.11 -29.37
C GLU A 279 5.85 6.87 -29.20
N LEU A 280 5.62 6.43 -27.97
CA LEU A 280 4.75 5.30 -27.65
C LEU A 280 3.26 5.56 -27.94
N ARG A 281 2.87 6.81 -28.18
CA ARG A 281 1.54 7.18 -28.70
C ARG A 281 1.24 6.51 -30.05
N PHE A 282 2.26 6.31 -30.85
CA PHE A 282 2.16 5.72 -32.18
C PHE A 282 2.45 4.22 -32.21
N ARG A 283 2.56 3.60 -31.02
CA ARG A 283 2.83 2.18 -30.89
C ARG A 283 1.69 1.44 -30.20
N THR A 284 1.34 0.31 -30.75
CA THR A 284 0.37 -0.61 -30.17
C THR A 284 1.04 -1.91 -29.76
N SER A 285 0.66 -2.44 -28.62
CA SER A 285 1.13 -3.73 -28.11
C SER A 285 -0.07 -4.50 -27.59
N TYR A 286 -0.29 -5.72 -28.09
CA TYR A 286 -1.42 -6.58 -27.68
C TYR A 286 -2.82 -5.94 -27.78
N GLY A 287 -3.00 -5.02 -28.75
CA GLY A 287 -4.28 -4.34 -28.97
C GLY A 287 -4.49 -3.07 -28.12
N GLN A 288 -3.51 -2.68 -27.31
CA GLN A 288 -3.52 -1.43 -26.54
C GLN A 288 -2.55 -0.40 -27.09
N ASN A 289 -2.94 0.86 -27.08
CA ASN A 289 -1.96 1.94 -27.22
C ASN A 289 -1.00 1.93 -26.04
N VAL A 290 0.31 1.91 -26.31
CA VAL A 290 1.30 1.73 -25.23
C VAL A 290 1.34 2.94 -24.30
N LEU A 291 1.22 4.16 -24.81
CA LEU A 291 1.21 5.37 -23.96
C LEU A 291 0.00 5.40 -23.01
N ASP A 292 -1.20 5.10 -23.54
CA ASP A 292 -2.42 5.04 -22.73
C ASP A 292 -2.30 3.94 -21.64
N HIS A 293 -1.71 2.80 -21.99
CA HIS A 293 -1.40 1.72 -21.04
C HIS A 293 -0.44 2.15 -19.93
N LEU A 294 0.62 2.88 -20.27
CA LEU A 294 1.59 3.38 -19.28
C LEU A 294 0.96 4.35 -18.27
N VAL A 295 0.12 5.25 -18.75
CA VAL A 295 -0.63 6.17 -17.88
C VAL A 295 -1.57 5.40 -16.95
N GLU A 296 -2.28 4.40 -17.49
CA GLU A 296 -3.14 3.51 -16.71
C GLU A 296 -2.37 2.75 -15.65
N CYS A 297 -1.25 2.11 -16.02
CA CYS A 297 -0.38 1.40 -15.07
C CYS A 297 0.14 2.32 -13.97
N SER A 298 0.51 3.57 -14.31
CA SER A 298 0.95 4.57 -13.34
C SER A 298 -0.14 4.91 -12.32
N HIS A 299 -1.39 5.04 -12.75
CA HIS A 299 -2.51 5.28 -11.84
C HIS A 299 -2.78 4.07 -10.93
N LEU A 300 -2.78 2.85 -11.50
CA LEU A 300 -2.94 1.61 -10.75
C LEU A 300 -1.83 1.42 -9.71
N ALA A 301 -0.58 1.59 -10.14
CA ALA A 301 0.59 1.48 -9.27
C ALA A 301 0.55 2.49 -8.11
N GLY A 302 0.11 3.72 -8.39
CA GLY A 302 -0.06 4.73 -7.36
C GLY A 302 -1.10 4.37 -6.32
N LEU A 303 -2.25 3.82 -6.73
CA LEU A 303 -3.31 3.35 -5.83
C LEU A 303 -2.83 2.16 -4.98
N MET A 304 -2.15 1.18 -5.61
CA MET A 304 -1.61 0.02 -4.91
C MET A 304 -0.53 0.42 -3.90
N ALA A 305 0.36 1.36 -4.26
CA ALA A 305 1.41 1.83 -3.37
C ALA A 305 0.84 2.57 -2.14
N GLU A 306 -0.19 3.39 -2.33
CA GLU A 306 -0.88 4.09 -1.23
C GLU A 306 -1.51 3.11 -0.24
N GLU A 307 -2.20 2.07 -0.73
CA GLU A 307 -2.82 1.04 0.10
C GLU A 307 -1.81 0.15 0.84
N LEU A 308 -0.65 -0.08 0.24
CA LEU A 308 0.42 -0.92 0.82
C LEU A 308 1.43 -0.13 1.66
N GLY A 309 1.31 1.20 1.71
CA GLY A 309 2.27 2.06 2.41
C GLY A 309 3.65 2.10 1.77
N ALA A 310 3.73 1.82 0.45
CA ALA A 310 4.94 1.91 -0.36
C ALA A 310 5.12 3.32 -0.95
N SER A 311 6.26 3.57 -1.62
CA SER A 311 6.51 4.86 -2.25
C SER A 311 5.61 5.07 -3.48
N VAL A 312 4.59 5.91 -3.33
CA VAL A 312 3.64 6.26 -4.41
C VAL A 312 4.37 6.92 -5.58
N GLU A 313 5.34 7.80 -5.29
CA GLU A 313 6.12 8.51 -6.31
C GLU A 313 6.96 7.52 -7.13
N THR A 314 7.69 6.64 -6.49
CA THR A 314 8.53 5.62 -7.14
C THR A 314 7.66 4.66 -7.96
N ALA A 315 6.56 4.17 -7.40
CA ALA A 315 5.67 3.23 -8.08
C ALA A 315 5.02 3.84 -9.34
N ARG A 316 4.49 5.08 -9.25
CA ARG A 316 3.92 5.80 -10.39
C ARG A 316 4.95 6.04 -11.49
N ARG A 317 6.14 6.51 -11.10
CA ARG A 317 7.21 6.84 -12.02
C ARG A 317 7.74 5.60 -12.73
N ALA A 318 7.98 4.52 -11.99
CA ALA A 318 8.43 3.25 -12.57
C ALA A 318 7.35 2.66 -13.49
N ALA A 319 6.08 2.68 -13.10
CA ALA A 319 4.98 2.19 -13.93
C ALA A 319 4.76 3.02 -15.19
N LEU A 320 4.97 4.35 -15.15
CA LEU A 320 4.91 5.18 -16.35
C LEU A 320 6.04 4.86 -17.35
N LEU A 321 7.19 4.44 -16.84
CA LEU A 321 8.39 4.23 -17.66
C LEU A 321 8.69 2.76 -17.96
N HIS A 322 7.95 1.78 -17.40
CA HIS A 322 8.33 0.37 -17.46
C HIS A 322 8.51 -0.17 -18.88
N ASP A 323 7.69 0.30 -19.80
CA ASP A 323 7.67 -0.10 -21.20
C ASP A 323 8.38 0.87 -22.16
N ILE A 324 9.11 1.88 -21.65
CA ILE A 324 9.77 2.89 -22.48
C ILE A 324 10.79 2.29 -23.46
N GLY A 325 11.36 1.13 -23.12
CA GLY A 325 12.25 0.39 -24.00
C GLY A 325 11.60 -0.07 -25.32
N LYS A 326 10.26 -0.11 -25.37
CA LYS A 326 9.53 -0.42 -26.61
C LYS A 326 9.71 0.68 -27.66
N ALA A 327 9.94 1.93 -27.28
CA ALA A 327 10.19 3.02 -28.23
C ALA A 327 11.41 2.72 -29.12
N VAL A 328 12.44 2.09 -28.59
CA VAL A 328 13.70 1.80 -29.29
C VAL A 328 13.91 0.33 -29.66
N SER A 329 12.93 -0.54 -29.43
CA SER A 329 13.10 -2.00 -29.59
C SER A 329 13.35 -2.46 -31.06
N HIS A 330 13.13 -1.60 -32.01
CA HIS A 330 13.48 -1.85 -33.43
C HIS A 330 14.94 -1.50 -33.75
N GLU A 331 15.62 -0.75 -32.87
CA GLU A 331 17.02 -0.32 -33.07
C GLU A 331 17.97 -1.01 -32.09
N VAL A 332 17.48 -1.48 -30.95
CA VAL A 332 18.28 -2.05 -29.86
C VAL A 332 17.82 -3.47 -29.54
N GLU A 333 18.72 -4.43 -29.66
CA GLU A 333 18.47 -5.83 -29.31
C GLU A 333 18.37 -6.00 -27.77
N GLY A 334 17.46 -6.84 -27.36
CA GLY A 334 17.28 -7.27 -25.97
C GLY A 334 15.86 -7.06 -25.44
N PRO A 335 15.56 -7.61 -24.24
CA PRO A 335 14.27 -7.39 -23.56
C PRO A 335 14.03 -5.91 -23.30
N HIS A 336 12.86 -5.41 -23.69
CA HIS A 336 12.51 -3.98 -23.55
C HIS A 336 12.57 -3.50 -22.09
N ALA A 337 12.31 -4.38 -21.11
CA ALA A 337 12.43 -4.08 -19.70
C ALA A 337 13.86 -3.68 -19.32
N LEU A 338 14.85 -4.47 -19.74
CA LEU A 338 16.27 -4.20 -19.47
C LEU A 338 16.78 -3.01 -20.27
N VAL A 339 16.35 -2.87 -21.53
CA VAL A 339 16.70 -1.73 -22.38
C VAL A 339 16.14 -0.44 -21.79
N GLY A 340 14.86 -0.44 -21.41
CA GLY A 340 14.18 0.71 -20.78
C GLY A 340 14.85 1.14 -19.49
N ALA A 341 15.14 0.20 -18.58
CA ALA A 341 15.82 0.50 -17.32
C ALA A 341 17.23 1.09 -17.55
N ARG A 342 17.97 0.62 -18.54
CA ARG A 342 19.28 1.17 -18.92
C ARG A 342 19.17 2.60 -19.44
N ILE A 343 18.16 2.88 -20.25
CA ILE A 343 17.87 4.24 -20.73
C ILE A 343 17.50 5.14 -19.55
N ALA A 344 16.60 4.70 -18.68
CA ALA A 344 16.19 5.45 -17.50
C ALA A 344 17.37 5.83 -16.60
N ARG A 345 18.26 4.88 -16.29
CA ARG A 345 19.50 5.15 -15.51
C ARG A 345 20.38 6.21 -16.18
N ARG A 346 20.55 6.14 -17.51
CA ARG A 346 21.35 7.09 -18.27
C ARG A 346 20.79 8.51 -18.21
N HIS A 347 19.48 8.63 -18.10
CA HIS A 347 18.75 9.90 -18.01
C HIS A 347 18.38 10.31 -16.58
N GLY A 348 19.12 9.78 -15.57
CA GLY A 348 19.08 10.26 -14.21
C GLY A 348 17.95 9.69 -13.34
N GLU A 349 17.25 8.66 -13.77
CA GLU A 349 16.28 7.98 -12.94
C GLU A 349 16.96 7.23 -11.79
N SER A 350 16.27 7.19 -10.65
CA SER A 350 16.77 6.51 -9.46
C SER A 350 16.90 4.99 -9.68
N GLU A 351 17.82 4.35 -8.94
CA GLU A 351 17.97 2.89 -9.01
C GLU A 351 16.69 2.15 -8.60
N ALA A 352 15.91 2.71 -7.69
CA ALA A 352 14.62 2.13 -7.28
C ALA A 352 13.61 2.11 -8.45
N VAL A 353 13.53 3.19 -9.23
CA VAL A 353 12.70 3.27 -10.45
C VAL A 353 13.22 2.30 -11.51
N ALA A 354 14.51 2.34 -11.81
CA ALA A 354 15.12 1.49 -12.85
C ALA A 354 15.00 0.00 -12.51
N HIS A 355 15.19 -0.36 -11.23
CA HIS A 355 15.01 -1.74 -10.78
C HIS A 355 13.55 -2.21 -10.94
N ALA A 356 12.57 -1.39 -10.58
CA ALA A 356 11.17 -1.73 -10.75
C ALA A 356 10.78 -1.90 -12.24
N MET A 357 11.40 -1.11 -13.13
CA MET A 357 11.24 -1.25 -14.58
C MET A 357 11.84 -2.57 -15.10
N GLU A 358 13.07 -2.93 -14.70
CA GLU A 358 13.73 -4.15 -15.23
C GLU A 358 13.13 -5.45 -14.70
N ALA A 359 12.44 -5.40 -13.55
CA ALA A 359 11.87 -6.57 -12.88
C ALA A 359 10.46 -6.93 -13.36
N HIS A 360 9.76 -6.06 -14.14
CA HIS A 360 8.31 -6.22 -14.37
C HIS A 360 7.93 -7.47 -15.17
N HIS A 361 8.83 -8.05 -15.96
CA HIS A 361 8.61 -9.32 -16.67
C HIS A 361 9.38 -10.51 -16.08
N GLY A 362 10.09 -10.29 -14.95
CA GLY A 362 10.82 -11.36 -14.27
C GLY A 362 12.20 -11.68 -14.85
N GLU A 363 12.75 -10.83 -15.74
CA GLU A 363 14.15 -10.93 -16.18
C GLU A 363 15.12 -10.67 -15.03
N VAL A 364 14.67 -9.87 -14.05
CA VAL A 364 15.37 -9.60 -12.78
C VAL A 364 14.41 -9.88 -11.65
N GLU A 365 14.90 -10.48 -10.57
CA GLU A 365 14.09 -10.76 -9.38
C GLU A 365 13.68 -9.45 -8.69
N PRO A 366 12.36 -9.22 -8.40
CA PRO A 366 11.90 -8.03 -7.74
C PRO A 366 12.37 -8.01 -6.27
N ARG A 367 13.11 -6.96 -5.89
CA ARG A 367 13.67 -6.78 -4.54
C ARG A 367 12.95 -5.73 -3.72
N THR A 368 12.01 -4.99 -4.31
CA THR A 368 11.24 -3.93 -3.66
C THR A 368 9.75 -4.15 -3.85
N VAL A 369 8.94 -3.62 -2.95
CA VAL A 369 7.48 -3.68 -3.05
C VAL A 369 7.00 -2.95 -4.31
N GLU A 370 7.63 -1.83 -4.66
CA GLU A 370 7.31 -1.05 -5.87
C GLU A 370 7.54 -1.88 -7.14
N ALA A 371 8.58 -2.73 -7.20
CA ALA A 371 8.81 -3.62 -8.35
C ALA A 371 7.66 -4.63 -8.51
N VAL A 372 7.17 -5.21 -7.41
CA VAL A 372 6.00 -6.12 -7.43
C VAL A 372 4.73 -5.37 -7.81
N ILE A 373 4.57 -4.12 -7.33
CA ILE A 373 3.43 -3.26 -7.68
C ILE A 373 3.40 -2.97 -9.18
N VAL A 374 4.53 -2.62 -9.79
CA VAL A 374 4.62 -2.36 -11.23
C VAL A 374 4.23 -3.59 -12.03
N GLN A 375 4.75 -4.77 -11.67
CA GLN A 375 4.39 -6.04 -12.29
C GLN A 375 2.89 -6.33 -12.18
N ALA A 376 2.30 -6.10 -11.01
CA ALA A 376 0.87 -6.28 -10.78
C ALA A 376 0.03 -5.28 -11.59
N ALA A 377 0.43 -4.01 -11.65
CA ALA A 377 -0.27 -2.97 -12.40
C ALA A 377 -0.28 -3.24 -13.91
N ASP A 378 0.86 -3.69 -14.47
CA ASP A 378 0.97 -4.13 -15.86
C ASP A 378 0.04 -5.31 -16.16
N ALA A 379 0.11 -6.37 -15.33
CA ALA A 379 -0.74 -7.55 -15.48
C ALA A 379 -2.23 -7.20 -15.42
N VAL A 380 -2.64 -6.31 -14.53
CA VAL A 380 -4.03 -5.85 -14.37
C VAL A 380 -4.49 -5.05 -15.58
N SER A 381 -3.69 -4.09 -16.05
CA SER A 381 -4.01 -3.30 -17.23
C SER A 381 -4.12 -4.18 -18.49
N GLY A 382 -3.21 -5.16 -18.64
CA GLY A 382 -3.22 -6.11 -19.76
C GLY A 382 -4.34 -7.15 -19.72
N ALA A 383 -4.91 -7.45 -18.56
CA ALA A 383 -5.93 -8.48 -18.36
C ALA A 383 -7.38 -7.97 -18.42
N ARG A 384 -7.60 -6.65 -18.42
CA ARG A 384 -8.96 -6.08 -18.43
C ARG A 384 -9.73 -6.42 -19.70
N PRO A 385 -11.07 -6.61 -19.62
CA PRO A 385 -11.91 -6.77 -20.81
C PRO A 385 -11.76 -5.60 -21.77
N GLY A 386 -11.47 -5.89 -23.04
CA GLY A 386 -11.23 -4.86 -24.08
C GLY A 386 -9.79 -4.37 -24.22
N ALA A 387 -8.89 -4.67 -23.26
CA ALA A 387 -7.48 -4.32 -23.38
C ALA A 387 -6.79 -5.05 -24.54
N ARG A 388 -7.19 -6.29 -24.79
CA ARG A 388 -6.70 -7.13 -25.87
C ARG A 388 -7.68 -7.18 -27.05
N GLY A 389 -8.45 -6.11 -27.29
CA GLY A 389 -9.32 -5.90 -28.44
C GLY A 389 -9.74 -7.19 -29.15
N ASP A 390 -9.93 -7.20 -30.44
CA ASP A 390 -10.30 -8.35 -31.27
C ASP A 390 -9.41 -9.61 -31.17
N ALA A 391 -8.34 -9.56 -30.35
CA ALA A 391 -7.43 -10.70 -30.17
C ALA A 391 -8.12 -11.94 -29.59
N LEU A 392 -9.14 -11.78 -28.74
CA LEU A 392 -9.91 -12.91 -28.21
C LEU A 392 -10.85 -13.46 -29.26
N GLU A 393 -11.56 -12.58 -29.99
CA GLU A 393 -12.45 -13.01 -31.09
C GLU A 393 -11.65 -13.61 -32.25
N GLN A 394 -10.56 -12.98 -32.66
CA GLN A 394 -9.63 -13.52 -33.65
C GLN A 394 -8.96 -14.81 -33.16
N TYR A 395 -8.62 -14.89 -31.88
CA TYR A 395 -8.10 -16.10 -31.27
C TYR A 395 -9.14 -17.23 -31.28
N VAL A 396 -10.39 -16.95 -30.88
CA VAL A 396 -11.49 -17.93 -30.94
C VAL A 396 -11.82 -18.29 -32.38
N ALA A 397 -11.83 -17.31 -33.29
CA ALA A 397 -12.02 -17.56 -34.72
C ALA A 397 -10.92 -18.45 -35.27
N ARG A 398 -9.65 -18.15 -34.96
CA ARG A 398 -8.49 -18.97 -35.37
C ARG A 398 -8.54 -20.39 -34.82
N LEU A 399 -8.98 -20.57 -33.57
CA LEU A 399 -9.16 -21.90 -32.97
C LEU A 399 -10.27 -22.68 -33.72
N ARG A 400 -11.39 -22.01 -33.99
CA ARG A 400 -12.49 -22.59 -34.78
C ARG A 400 -12.06 -22.96 -36.21
N ASP A 401 -11.32 -22.08 -36.88
CA ASP A 401 -10.77 -22.33 -38.19
C ASP A 401 -9.85 -23.56 -38.21
N LEU A 402 -8.98 -23.70 -37.21
CA LEU A 402 -8.10 -24.86 -37.04
C LEU A 402 -8.91 -26.16 -36.83
N GLU A 403 -9.94 -26.10 -35.97
CA GLU A 403 -10.83 -27.22 -35.74
C GLU A 403 -11.64 -27.56 -36.97
N GLU A 404 -12.14 -26.58 -37.71
CA GLU A 404 -12.90 -26.77 -38.96
C GLU A 404 -12.03 -27.34 -40.07
N ILE A 405 -10.79 -26.84 -40.23
CA ILE A 405 -9.83 -27.39 -41.24
C ILE A 405 -9.57 -28.87 -40.95
N ALA A 406 -9.31 -29.22 -39.68
CA ALA A 406 -9.04 -30.61 -39.34
C ALA A 406 -10.29 -31.50 -39.45
N MET A 407 -11.49 -30.99 -39.15
CA MET A 407 -12.78 -31.70 -39.31
C MET A 407 -13.11 -32.03 -40.77
N ARG A 408 -12.56 -31.32 -41.75
CA ARG A 408 -12.79 -31.58 -43.18
C ARG A 408 -12.14 -32.89 -43.69
N HIS A 409 -11.23 -33.49 -42.92
CA HIS A 409 -10.57 -34.74 -43.30
C HIS A 409 -11.47 -35.97 -43.02
N GLN A 410 -11.51 -36.91 -43.97
CA GLN A 410 -12.27 -38.15 -43.79
C GLN A 410 -11.72 -38.97 -42.62
N GLY A 411 -12.62 -39.51 -41.81
CA GLY A 411 -12.28 -40.31 -40.63
C GLY A 411 -12.07 -39.51 -39.37
N VAL A 412 -12.26 -38.19 -39.39
CA VAL A 412 -12.18 -37.34 -38.18
C VAL A 412 -13.58 -37.22 -37.58
N GLU A 413 -13.71 -37.67 -36.31
CA GLU A 413 -14.92 -37.57 -35.54
C GLU A 413 -15.05 -36.28 -34.75
N ARG A 414 -13.93 -35.86 -34.07
CA ARG A 414 -13.86 -34.63 -33.26
C ARG A 414 -12.48 -34.02 -33.29
N VAL A 415 -12.42 -32.71 -33.18
CA VAL A 415 -11.20 -31.94 -33.09
C VAL A 415 -11.26 -30.98 -31.93
N PHE A 416 -10.14 -30.83 -31.20
CA PHE A 416 -9.98 -29.87 -30.13
C PHE A 416 -8.67 -29.10 -30.30
N ALA A 417 -8.74 -27.81 -30.54
CA ALA A 417 -7.58 -26.95 -30.52
C ALA A 417 -7.18 -26.61 -29.08
N MET A 418 -5.97 -26.95 -28.70
CA MET A 418 -5.43 -26.83 -27.37
C MET A 418 -4.20 -25.91 -27.34
N ARG A 419 -3.74 -25.46 -26.14
CA ARG A 419 -2.54 -24.66 -25.93
C ARG A 419 -2.42 -23.47 -26.91
N ALA A 420 -3.50 -22.70 -27.01
CA ALA A 420 -3.54 -21.52 -27.87
C ALA A 420 -3.35 -21.83 -29.37
N GLY A 421 -3.85 -22.96 -29.82
CA GLY A 421 -3.73 -23.39 -31.24
C GLY A 421 -2.36 -23.93 -31.62
N ARG A 422 -1.49 -24.22 -30.67
CA ARG A 422 -0.18 -24.86 -30.88
C ARG A 422 -0.27 -26.38 -30.92
N GLU A 423 -1.35 -26.95 -30.46
CA GLU A 423 -1.66 -28.37 -30.42
C GLU A 423 -3.09 -28.60 -30.87
N VAL A 424 -3.29 -29.49 -31.81
CA VAL A 424 -4.63 -29.90 -32.27
C VAL A 424 -4.79 -31.40 -31.97
N ARG A 425 -5.75 -31.73 -31.13
CA ARG A 425 -6.10 -33.12 -30.83
C ARG A 425 -7.22 -33.55 -31.74
N VAL A 426 -6.96 -34.57 -32.54
CA VAL A 426 -7.89 -35.12 -33.48
C VAL A 426 -8.34 -36.49 -32.98
N VAL A 427 -9.66 -36.68 -32.87
CA VAL A 427 -10.27 -37.99 -32.60
C VAL A 427 -10.72 -38.55 -33.93
N VAL A 428 -10.23 -39.74 -34.28
CA VAL A 428 -10.55 -40.42 -35.53
C VAL A 428 -11.41 -41.67 -35.26
N ASP A 429 -12.26 -41.98 -36.19
CA ASP A 429 -13.07 -43.21 -36.19
C ASP A 429 -12.12 -44.37 -36.55
N PRO A 430 -12.09 -45.52 -35.75
CA PRO A 430 -11.13 -46.60 -35.98
C PRO A 430 -11.35 -47.38 -37.25
#